data_e1a4b532fe70c0f4d83386bc14c8241a
#
_entry.id   e1a4b532fe70c0f4d83386bc14c8241a
#
_cell.length_a   1.000
_cell.length_b   1.000
_cell.length_c   1.000
_cell.angle_alpha   90.00
_cell.angle_beta   90.00
_cell.angle_gamma   90.00
#
_symmetry.space_group_name_H-M   'P 1'
#
loop_
_entity.id
_entity.type
_entity.pdbx_description
1 polymer ?
#
loop_
_entity_poly.entity_id
_entity_poly.type
_entity_poly.pdbx_seq_one_letter_code
_entity_poly.pdbx_strand_id
1 'polypeptide(L)'
;MGFTHKGRTLTRVAVIGSGQIGPDIALYFTKILSPFGVKTVVVDVADAALEKGRAKLEKKVQRGVESGAFSAEQQAAMIGHLEWTTDYDAISGAELVVEAATENDELKRKIFAQVEGLAR
;
A
#
# COMPACT_ATOMS: atom_id res chain seq x y z
N MET A 1 -8.57 7.95 -12.96
CA MET A 1 -9.45 6.79 -12.76
C MET A 1 -9.29 6.29 -11.32
N GLY A 2 -10.33 5.77 -10.69
CA GLY A 2 -10.27 5.30 -9.33
C GLY A 2 -11.01 3.97 -9.19
N PHE A 3 -11.17 3.54 -7.96
CA PHE A 3 -11.91 2.34 -7.60
C PHE A 3 -13.17 2.74 -6.84
N THR A 4 -14.34 2.27 -7.27
CA THR A 4 -15.62 2.60 -6.65
C THR A 4 -16.24 1.37 -5.99
N HIS A 5 -16.66 1.53 -4.73
CA HIS A 5 -17.29 0.47 -3.96
C HIS A 5 -18.37 1.08 -3.08
N LYS A 6 -19.60 0.58 -3.20
CA LYS A 6 -20.76 1.06 -2.44
C LYS A 6 -20.92 2.59 -2.48
N GLY A 7 -20.75 3.16 -3.65
CA GLY A 7 -20.87 4.60 -3.85
C GLY A 7 -19.67 5.44 -3.43
N ARG A 8 -18.63 4.81 -2.92
CA ARG A 8 -17.37 5.48 -2.57
C ARG A 8 -16.35 5.27 -3.67
N THR A 9 -15.64 6.34 -4.01
CA THR A 9 -14.55 6.29 -4.99
C THR A 9 -13.22 6.38 -4.26
N LEU A 10 -12.36 5.39 -4.44
CA LEU A 10 -11.00 5.42 -3.93
C LEU A 10 -10.06 5.83 -5.06
N THR A 11 -9.30 6.87 -4.82
CA THR A 11 -8.22 7.30 -5.74
C THR A 11 -6.87 7.26 -5.04
N ARG A 12 -6.88 7.32 -3.70
CA ARG A 12 -5.68 7.38 -2.89
C ARG A 12 -5.93 6.73 -1.53
N VAL A 13 -5.07 5.83 -1.14
CA VAL A 13 -5.07 5.24 0.20
C VAL A 13 -3.75 5.57 0.88
N ALA A 14 -3.75 5.70 2.20
CA ALA A 14 -2.56 6.06 2.94
C ALA A 14 -2.29 5.02 4.04
N VAL A 15 -1.01 4.69 4.21
CA VAL A 15 -0.53 3.83 5.29
C VAL A 15 0.40 4.67 6.15
N ILE A 16 0.06 4.84 7.42
CA ILE A 16 0.88 5.59 8.36
C ILE A 16 1.79 4.61 9.10
N GLY A 17 3.09 4.80 8.96
CA GLY A 17 4.09 3.94 9.57
C GLY A 17 4.69 2.95 8.59
N SER A 18 6.00 3.01 8.44
CA SER A 18 6.76 2.11 7.57
C SER A 18 7.64 1.18 8.41
N GLY A 19 7.07 0.65 9.51
CA GLY A 19 7.75 -0.29 10.37
C GLY A 19 7.71 -1.70 9.79
N GLN A 20 7.38 -2.69 10.64
CA GLN A 20 7.41 -4.08 10.19
C GLN A 20 6.20 -4.47 9.33
N ILE A 21 5.01 -3.97 9.68
CA ILE A 21 3.80 -4.34 8.93
C ILE A 21 3.37 -3.31 7.89
N GLY A 22 3.84 -2.07 7.99
CA GLY A 22 3.47 -1.01 7.04
C GLY A 22 3.76 -1.39 5.60
N PRO A 23 4.97 -1.86 5.27
CA PRO A 23 5.28 -2.28 3.90
C PRO A 23 4.42 -3.44 3.42
N ASP A 24 4.07 -4.38 4.29
CA ASP A 24 3.21 -5.51 3.92
C ASP A 24 1.80 -5.04 3.58
N ILE A 25 1.28 -4.09 4.36
CA ILE A 25 -0.03 -3.50 4.10
C ILE A 25 0.00 -2.71 2.79
N ALA A 26 1.05 -1.91 2.58
CA ALA A 26 1.20 -1.14 1.34
C ALA A 26 1.31 -2.06 0.12
N LEU A 27 2.01 -3.17 0.24
CA LEU A 27 2.11 -4.15 -0.82
C LEU A 27 0.74 -4.73 -1.16
N TYR A 28 -0.04 -5.05 -0.15
CA TYR A 28 -1.38 -5.60 -0.32
C TYR A 28 -2.29 -4.60 -1.03
N PHE A 29 -2.26 -3.34 -0.61
CA PHE A 29 -3.06 -2.28 -1.24
C PHE A 29 -2.68 -2.10 -2.71
N THR A 30 -1.38 -1.94 -3.00
CA THR A 30 -0.96 -1.70 -4.37
C THR A 30 -1.21 -2.90 -5.27
N LYS A 31 -1.08 -4.12 -4.74
CA LYS A 31 -1.38 -5.34 -5.47
C LYS A 31 -2.84 -5.38 -5.94
N ILE A 32 -3.77 -5.02 -5.06
CA ILE A 32 -5.19 -5.11 -5.34
C ILE A 32 -5.70 -3.87 -6.07
N LEU A 33 -5.23 -2.69 -5.70
CA LEU A 33 -5.81 -1.43 -6.13
C LEU A 33 -5.08 -0.74 -7.29
N SER A 34 -3.81 -1.06 -7.53
CA SER A 34 -3.07 -0.43 -8.62
C SER A 34 -3.72 -0.65 -10.00
N PRO A 35 -4.35 -1.82 -10.29
CA PRO A 35 -5.04 -1.99 -11.57
C PRO A 35 -6.18 -1.00 -11.78
N PHE A 36 -6.69 -0.38 -10.71
CA PHE A 36 -7.75 0.62 -10.77
C PHE A 36 -7.21 2.05 -10.74
N GLY A 37 -5.89 2.22 -10.82
CA GLY A 37 -5.26 3.53 -10.79
C GLY A 37 -5.20 4.18 -9.42
N VAL A 38 -5.40 3.41 -8.35
CA VAL A 38 -5.36 3.93 -6.98
C VAL A 38 -3.93 4.01 -6.49
N LYS A 39 -3.55 5.18 -5.96
CA LYS A 39 -2.23 5.38 -5.35
C LYS A 39 -2.21 4.94 -3.90
N THR A 40 -1.10 4.34 -3.48
CA THR A 40 -0.84 3.99 -2.09
C THR A 40 0.30 4.83 -1.57
N VAL A 41 0.03 5.64 -0.56
CA VAL A 41 1.03 6.53 0.06
C VAL A 41 1.44 5.95 1.40
N VAL A 42 2.75 5.78 1.60
CA VAL A 42 3.29 5.36 2.89
C VAL A 42 3.95 6.57 3.54
N VAL A 43 3.51 6.92 4.73
CA VAL A 43 3.98 8.09 5.46
C VAL A 43 4.65 7.66 6.76
N ASP A 44 5.83 8.19 7.03
CA ASP A 44 6.52 7.97 8.30
C ASP A 44 7.32 9.23 8.65
N VAL A 45 7.56 9.45 9.94
CA VAL A 45 8.38 10.59 10.40
C VAL A 45 9.87 10.39 10.12
N ALA A 46 10.31 9.15 9.93
CA ALA A 46 11.72 8.81 9.76
C ALA A 46 12.00 8.36 8.32
N ASP A 47 12.90 9.08 7.63
CA ASP A 47 13.35 8.70 6.29
C ASP A 47 13.95 7.29 6.26
N ALA A 48 14.71 6.93 7.29
CA ALA A 48 15.32 5.60 7.37
C ALA A 48 14.28 4.49 7.38
N ALA A 49 13.15 4.71 8.07
CA ALA A 49 12.06 3.74 8.09
C ALA A 49 11.41 3.60 6.71
N LEU A 50 11.26 4.71 5.99
CA LEU A 50 10.71 4.70 4.64
C LEU A 50 11.61 3.96 3.66
N GLU A 51 12.92 4.23 3.69
CA GLU A 51 13.89 3.55 2.83
C GLU A 51 13.90 2.05 3.07
N LYS A 52 13.90 1.66 4.34
CA LYS A 52 13.91 0.25 4.74
C LYS A 52 12.63 -0.46 4.30
N GLY A 53 11.49 0.20 4.49
CA GLY A 53 10.20 -0.36 4.09
C GLY A 53 10.06 -0.48 2.58
N ARG A 54 10.53 0.54 1.85
CA ARG A 54 10.53 0.54 0.39
C ARG A 54 11.39 -0.59 -0.15
N ALA A 55 12.60 -0.75 0.36
CA ALA A 55 13.50 -1.80 -0.06
C ALA A 55 12.89 -3.19 0.18
N LYS A 56 12.27 -3.38 1.34
CA LYS A 56 11.61 -4.63 1.70
C LYS A 56 10.47 -4.94 0.72
N LEU A 57 9.64 -3.95 0.42
CA LEU A 57 8.50 -4.12 -0.49
C LEU A 57 8.97 -4.44 -1.90
N GLU A 58 9.92 -3.66 -2.42
CA GLU A 58 10.44 -3.86 -3.78
C GLU A 58 11.08 -5.23 -3.93
N LYS A 59 11.76 -5.70 -2.90
CA LYS A 59 12.36 -7.03 -2.90
C LYS A 59 11.29 -8.13 -2.98
N LYS A 60 10.19 -7.97 -2.25
CA LYS A 60 9.08 -8.92 -2.29
C LYS A 60 8.41 -8.94 -3.66
N VAL A 61 8.22 -7.78 -4.27
CA VAL A 61 7.65 -7.70 -5.62
C VAL A 61 8.57 -8.37 -6.62
N GLN A 62 9.88 -8.12 -6.52
CA GLN A 62 10.86 -8.73 -7.41
C GLN A 62 10.85 -10.27 -7.28
N ARG A 63 10.78 -10.78 -6.06
CA ARG A 63 10.65 -12.22 -5.84
C ARG A 63 9.37 -12.78 -6.46
N GLY A 64 8.29 -12.00 -6.41
CA GLY A 64 7.03 -12.38 -7.06
C GLY A 64 7.16 -12.48 -8.57
N VAL A 65 7.92 -11.58 -9.18
CA VAL A 65 8.19 -11.63 -10.63
C VAL A 65 9.02 -12.87 -10.96
N GLU A 66 10.07 -13.14 -10.19
CA GLU A 66 10.94 -14.29 -10.40
C GLU A 66 10.21 -15.62 -10.26
N SER A 67 9.24 -15.69 -9.33
CA SER A 67 8.46 -16.91 -9.11
C SER A 67 7.26 -17.04 -10.06
N GLY A 68 6.98 -16.00 -10.87
CA GLY A 68 5.85 -16.01 -11.77
C GLY A 68 4.53 -15.53 -11.15
N ALA A 69 4.55 -15.09 -9.88
CA ALA A 69 3.35 -14.56 -9.23
C ALA A 69 2.92 -13.22 -9.83
N PHE A 70 3.87 -12.40 -10.27
CA PHE A 70 3.62 -11.12 -10.91
C PHE A 70 4.32 -11.05 -12.25
N SER A 71 3.71 -10.36 -13.22
CA SER A 71 4.39 -10.01 -14.46
C SER A 71 5.24 -8.75 -14.26
N ALA A 72 6.14 -8.47 -15.20
CA ALA A 72 6.93 -7.24 -15.17
C ALA A 72 6.03 -6.01 -15.27
N GLU A 73 4.92 -6.12 -15.99
CA GLU A 73 3.94 -5.03 -16.11
C GLU A 73 3.24 -4.77 -14.78
N GLN A 74 2.87 -5.83 -14.06
CA GLN A 74 2.29 -5.72 -12.73
C GLN A 74 3.27 -5.08 -11.76
N GLN A 75 4.54 -5.47 -11.80
CA GLN A 75 5.59 -4.87 -10.99
C GLN A 75 5.67 -3.36 -11.24
N ALA A 76 5.71 -2.95 -12.48
CA ALA A 76 5.79 -1.52 -12.85
C ALA A 76 4.57 -0.76 -12.35
N ALA A 77 3.37 -1.31 -12.48
CA ALA A 77 2.14 -0.68 -12.03
C ALA A 77 2.11 -0.55 -10.51
N MET A 78 2.47 -1.62 -9.80
CA MET A 78 2.47 -1.64 -8.34
C MET A 78 3.45 -0.60 -7.76
N ILE A 79 4.68 -0.59 -8.24
CA ILE A 79 5.71 0.34 -7.78
C ILE A 79 5.39 1.76 -8.21
N GLY A 80 4.88 1.94 -9.42
CA GLY A 80 4.52 3.25 -9.96
C GLY A 80 3.37 3.93 -9.23
N HIS A 81 2.52 3.16 -8.54
CA HIS A 81 1.42 3.69 -7.75
C HIS A 81 1.74 3.82 -6.26
N LEU A 82 3.00 3.58 -5.87
CA LEU A 82 3.45 3.74 -4.49
C LEU A 82 4.17 5.09 -4.34
N GLU A 83 3.88 5.77 -3.24
CA GLU A 83 4.57 7.00 -2.86
C GLU A 83 5.04 6.86 -1.42
N TRP A 84 6.28 7.25 -1.15
CA TRP A 84 6.90 7.17 0.18
C TRP A 84 7.31 8.58 0.59
N THR A 85 6.80 9.07 1.71
CA THR A 85 7.03 10.46 2.10
C THR A 85 7.02 10.64 3.62
N THR A 86 7.76 11.65 4.10
CA THR A 86 7.68 12.09 5.49
C THR A 86 6.63 13.18 5.67
N ASP A 87 6.02 13.64 4.58
CA ASP A 87 5.04 14.72 4.60
C ASP A 87 3.63 14.17 4.89
N TYR A 88 3.14 14.43 6.10
CA TYR A 88 1.81 13.99 6.51
C TYR A 88 0.68 14.69 5.74
N ASP A 89 0.96 15.81 5.07
CA ASP A 89 -0.04 16.46 4.22
C ASP A 89 -0.47 15.57 3.06
N ALA A 90 0.36 14.61 2.68
CA ALA A 90 0.02 13.64 1.63
C ALA A 90 -1.21 12.79 1.99
N ILE A 91 -1.58 12.73 3.27
CA ILE A 91 -2.75 11.98 3.75
C ILE A 91 -4.05 12.70 3.39
N SER A 92 -4.02 14.02 3.25
CA SER A 92 -5.22 14.84 3.11
C SER A 92 -6.09 14.48 1.91
N GLY A 93 -5.52 13.89 0.88
CA GLY A 93 -6.28 13.45 -0.29
C GLY A 93 -6.72 11.99 -0.28
N ALA A 94 -6.43 11.27 0.82
CA ALA A 94 -6.72 9.85 0.90
C ALA A 94 -8.14 9.58 1.40
N GLU A 95 -8.87 8.71 0.72
CA GLU A 95 -10.20 8.27 1.14
C GLU A 95 -10.14 7.16 2.19
N LEU A 96 -9.00 6.50 2.32
CA LEU A 96 -8.77 5.47 3.33
C LEU A 96 -7.40 5.68 3.94
N VAL A 97 -7.33 5.75 5.26
CA VAL A 97 -6.08 5.90 6.01
C VAL A 97 -5.97 4.76 7.00
N VAL A 98 -4.83 4.06 6.95
CA VAL A 98 -4.57 2.94 7.85
C VAL A 98 -3.33 3.25 8.67
N GLU A 99 -3.44 3.15 9.99
CA GLU A 99 -2.29 3.29 10.86
C GLU A 99 -1.67 1.92 11.11
N ALA A 100 -0.39 1.78 10.73
CA ALA A 100 0.35 0.52 10.81
C ALA A 100 1.58 0.66 11.70
N ALA A 101 1.55 1.60 12.65
CA ALA A 101 2.68 1.89 13.51
C ALA A 101 2.94 0.81 14.55
N THR A 102 1.94 -0.01 14.87
CA THR A 102 2.08 -1.09 15.84
C THR A 102 2.05 -2.44 15.16
N GLU A 103 2.84 -3.38 15.70
CA GLU A 103 2.77 -4.76 15.26
C GLU A 103 1.61 -5.46 15.94
N ASN A 104 0.61 -5.83 15.17
CA ASN A 104 -0.55 -6.51 15.67
C ASN A 104 -1.17 -7.35 14.55
N ASP A 105 -1.04 -8.67 14.67
CA ASP A 105 -1.54 -9.60 13.65
C ASP A 105 -3.05 -9.50 13.47
N GLU A 106 -3.76 -9.26 14.55
CA GLU A 106 -5.21 -9.12 14.51
C GLU A 106 -5.62 -7.87 13.73
N LEU A 107 -4.92 -6.76 13.96
CA LEU A 107 -5.13 -5.53 13.23
C LEU A 107 -4.83 -5.73 11.74
N LYS A 108 -3.74 -6.41 11.43
CA LYS A 108 -3.34 -6.72 10.06
C LYS A 108 -4.45 -7.52 9.34
N ARG A 109 -5.03 -8.51 10.00
CA ARG A 109 -6.12 -9.30 9.43
C ARG A 109 -7.36 -8.46 9.16
N LYS A 110 -7.70 -7.56 10.09
CA LYS A 110 -8.83 -6.65 9.92
C LYS A 110 -8.64 -5.74 8.74
N ILE A 111 -7.44 -5.17 8.59
CA ILE A 111 -7.11 -4.29 7.48
C ILE A 111 -7.22 -5.05 6.15
N PHE A 112 -6.65 -6.24 6.08
CA PHE A 112 -6.69 -7.04 4.85
C PHE A 112 -8.13 -7.42 4.50
N ALA A 113 -8.96 -7.75 5.49
CA ALA A 113 -10.36 -8.07 5.26
C ALA A 113 -11.12 -6.85 4.70
N GLN A 114 -10.84 -5.66 5.22
CA GLN A 114 -11.45 -4.42 4.73
C GLN A 114 -11.06 -4.15 3.28
N VAL A 115 -9.78 -4.34 2.94
CA VAL A 115 -9.30 -4.12 1.58
C VAL A 115 -9.92 -5.13 0.62
N GLU A 116 -10.03 -6.39 1.03
CA GLU A 116 -10.70 -7.41 0.21
C GLU A 116 -12.17 -7.06 -0.01
N GLY A 117 -12.83 -6.56 1.03
CA GLY A 117 -14.21 -6.11 0.91
C GLY A 117 -14.37 -4.95 -0.08
N LEU A 118 -13.41 -4.02 -0.10
CA LEU A 118 -13.41 -2.90 -1.02
C LEU A 118 -13.13 -3.35 -2.47
N ALA A 119 -12.35 -4.41 -2.64
CA ALA A 119 -11.95 -4.90 -3.96
C ALA A 119 -13.02 -5.78 -4.63
N ARG A 120 -14.07 -6.14 -3.91
CA ARG A 120 -15.14 -6.97 -4.45
C ARG A 120 -16.24 -6.13 -5.10
#